data_3c1d4f00c9f9a2af6330d3a553374bff
#
_entry.id   3c1d4f00c9f9a2af6330d3a553374bff
#
_cell.length_a   1.000
_cell.length_b   1.000
_cell.length_c   1.000
_cell.angle_alpha   90.00
_cell.angle_beta   90.00
_cell.angle_gamma   90.00
#
_symmetry.space_group_name_H-M   'P 1'
#
loop_
_entity.id
_entity.type
_entity.pdbx_description
1 polymer ?
#
loop_
_entity_poly.entity_id
_entity_poly.type
_entity_poly.pdbx_seq_one_letter_code
_entity_poly.pdbx_strand_id
1 'polypeptide(L)'
;MKKILLSAAALLATAAALAQTSTATHTVRVLTPEAAQKAVNAAMAECRRQGFQVAVAVVDRSGVTQALLRDRFAGAHTPTVAADKAWTAVSFRTSTTDLARATQAGQPSSGLRSVPRFTGVGGGLNFEAGGSIVGGIGVSGAPSGDADDSCAKAGIAALRDDLEL
;
A
#
# COMPACT_ATOMS: atom_id res chain seq x y z
N MET A 1 67.57 34.82 28.40
CA MET A 1 66.43 35.39 27.61
C MET A 1 65.68 34.26 26.99
N LYS A 2 64.58 33.83 27.61
CA LYS A 2 63.76 32.73 27.14
C LYS A 2 62.59 33.28 26.26
N LYS A 3 62.55 32.89 24.99
CA LYS A 3 61.47 33.24 24.08
C LYS A 3 60.34 32.23 24.31
N ILE A 4 59.21 32.72 24.76
CA ILE A 4 57.96 31.95 24.88
C ILE A 4 57.26 32.03 23.55
N LEU A 5 57.15 30.88 22.86
CA LEU A 5 56.32 30.72 21.68
C LEU A 5 54.90 30.40 22.14
N LEU A 6 53.97 31.33 21.95
CA LEU A 6 52.54 31.08 22.08
C LEU A 6 52.03 30.41 20.79
N SER A 7 51.68 29.14 20.88
CA SER A 7 50.93 28.43 19.82
C SER A 7 49.44 28.71 20.00
N ALA A 8 48.87 29.49 19.10
CA ALA A 8 47.44 29.68 19.01
C ALA A 8 46.80 28.44 18.34
N ALA A 9 46.18 27.59 19.13
CA ALA A 9 45.34 26.51 18.61
C ALA A 9 44.00 27.10 18.20
N ALA A 10 43.76 27.20 16.88
CA ALA A 10 42.47 27.55 16.32
C ALA A 10 41.52 26.37 16.48
N LEU A 11 40.59 26.44 17.40
CA LEU A 11 39.43 25.52 17.47
C LEU A 11 38.48 25.85 16.31
N LEU A 12 38.50 25.03 15.27
CA LEU A 12 37.42 24.98 14.27
C LEU A 12 36.20 24.28 14.91
N ALA A 13 35.28 25.07 15.43
CA ALA A 13 33.96 24.59 15.80
C ALA A 13 33.18 24.31 14.52
N THR A 14 33.14 23.05 14.08
CA THR A 14 32.18 22.60 13.07
C THR A 14 30.78 22.61 13.68
N ALA A 15 30.04 23.67 13.41
CA ALA A 15 28.62 23.73 13.71
C ALA A 15 27.91 22.70 12.81
N ALA A 16 27.68 21.50 13.35
CA ALA A 16 26.71 20.56 12.75
C ALA A 16 25.33 21.24 12.80
N ALA A 17 24.88 21.75 11.68
CA ALA A 17 23.50 22.21 11.52
C ALA A 17 22.60 21.01 11.75
N LEU A 18 22.06 20.87 12.96
CA LEU A 18 20.94 19.98 13.24
C LEU A 18 19.76 20.51 12.41
N ALA A 19 19.47 19.83 11.31
CA ALA A 19 18.25 20.10 10.58
C ALA A 19 17.10 19.90 11.56
N GLN A 20 16.50 20.98 12.01
CA GLN A 20 15.28 20.93 12.83
C GLN A 20 14.20 20.31 11.98
N THR A 21 13.87 19.05 12.26
CA THR A 21 12.68 18.42 11.67
C THR A 21 11.48 19.19 12.16
N SER A 22 10.80 19.88 11.23
CA SER A 22 9.53 20.55 11.54
C SER A 22 8.57 19.56 12.18
N THR A 23 8.10 19.82 13.39
CA THR A 23 7.13 18.97 14.08
C THR A 23 5.72 19.09 13.47
N ALA A 24 5.50 20.10 12.63
CA ALA A 24 4.22 20.36 11.97
C ALA A 24 4.04 19.67 10.61
N THR A 25 5.12 19.16 10.03
CA THR A 25 5.10 18.47 8.74
C THR A 25 5.98 17.23 8.76
N HIS A 26 5.65 16.25 7.90
CA HIS A 26 6.48 15.07 7.69
C HIS A 26 6.46 14.66 6.21
N THR A 27 7.53 14.01 5.77
CA THR A 27 7.62 13.43 4.44
C THR A 27 6.94 12.07 4.42
N VAL A 28 6.16 11.79 3.38
CA VAL A 28 5.53 10.49 3.16
C VAL A 28 6.00 9.89 1.85
N ARG A 29 6.17 8.56 1.84
CA ARG A 29 6.42 7.79 0.62
C ARG A 29 5.07 7.33 0.07
N VAL A 30 4.89 7.45 -1.24
CA VAL A 30 3.71 7.00 -1.97
C VAL A 30 4.14 6.27 -3.23
N LEU A 31 3.28 5.37 -3.73
CA LEU A 31 3.50 4.74 -5.03
C LEU A 31 3.45 5.78 -6.15
N THR A 32 4.30 5.62 -7.16
CA THR A 32 4.18 6.39 -8.40
C THR A 32 3.04 5.82 -9.26
N PRO A 33 2.45 6.61 -10.17
CA PRO A 33 1.44 6.11 -11.12
C PRO A 33 1.96 4.94 -11.96
N GLU A 34 3.24 4.96 -12.34
CA GLU A 34 3.89 3.91 -13.13
C GLU A 34 3.98 2.59 -12.32
N ALA A 35 4.35 2.66 -11.05
CA ALA A 35 4.34 1.51 -10.15
C ALA A 35 2.92 0.96 -9.96
N ALA A 36 1.94 1.84 -9.74
CA ALA A 36 0.54 1.45 -9.63
C ALA A 36 0.05 0.72 -10.89
N GLN A 37 0.37 1.23 -12.08
CA GLN A 37 0.01 0.60 -13.35
C GLN A 37 0.70 -0.75 -13.55
N LYS A 38 2.00 -0.86 -13.20
CA LYS A 38 2.76 -2.12 -13.24
C LYS A 38 2.10 -3.19 -12.37
N ALA A 39 1.71 -2.85 -11.14
CA ALA A 39 1.04 -3.76 -10.21
C ALA A 39 -0.34 -4.19 -10.73
N VAL A 40 -1.16 -3.26 -11.24
CA VAL A 40 -2.47 -3.57 -11.84
C VAL A 40 -2.33 -4.56 -12.98
N ASN A 41 -1.38 -4.34 -13.89
CA ASN A 41 -1.16 -5.21 -15.04
C ASN A 41 -0.70 -6.61 -14.62
N ALA A 42 0.18 -6.72 -13.63
CA ALA A 42 0.68 -8.00 -13.13
C ALA A 42 -0.44 -8.81 -12.44
N ALA A 43 -1.23 -8.19 -11.57
CA ALA A 43 -2.37 -8.83 -10.94
C ALA A 43 -3.43 -9.29 -11.96
N MET A 44 -3.72 -8.45 -12.95
CA MET A 44 -4.64 -8.79 -14.05
C MET A 44 -4.15 -9.98 -14.87
N ALA A 45 -2.85 -10.00 -15.20
CA ALA A 45 -2.22 -11.09 -15.94
C ALA A 45 -2.31 -12.42 -15.16
N GLU A 46 -2.07 -12.39 -13.87
CA GLU A 46 -2.16 -13.57 -13.00
C GLU A 46 -3.61 -14.10 -12.93
N CYS A 47 -4.60 -13.23 -12.72
CA CYS A 47 -6.00 -13.65 -12.74
C CYS A 47 -6.41 -14.26 -14.09
N ARG A 48 -5.99 -13.68 -15.22
CA ARG A 48 -6.24 -14.23 -16.55
C ARG A 48 -5.58 -15.59 -16.73
N ARG A 49 -4.37 -15.79 -16.22
CA ARG A 49 -3.68 -17.09 -16.25
C ARG A 49 -4.46 -18.18 -15.50
N GLN A 50 -5.16 -17.78 -14.43
CA GLN A 50 -6.06 -18.66 -13.67
C GLN A 50 -7.45 -18.79 -14.28
N GLY A 51 -7.74 -18.12 -15.41
CA GLY A 51 -9.01 -18.17 -16.10
C GLY A 51 -10.08 -17.20 -15.53
N PHE A 52 -9.70 -16.26 -14.67
CA PHE A 52 -10.63 -15.33 -14.03
C PHE A 52 -10.70 -13.98 -14.73
N GLN A 53 -11.91 -13.40 -14.75
CA GLN A 53 -12.19 -12.06 -15.28
C GLN A 53 -12.47 -11.13 -14.10
N VAL A 54 -11.55 -10.23 -13.80
CA VAL A 54 -11.56 -9.41 -12.59
C VAL A 54 -11.46 -7.91 -12.89
N ALA A 55 -11.68 -7.09 -11.88
CA ALA A 55 -11.14 -5.74 -11.82
C ALA A 55 -10.02 -5.70 -10.78
N VAL A 56 -9.01 -4.89 -11.06
CA VAL A 56 -7.88 -4.61 -10.17
C VAL A 56 -7.79 -3.10 -9.96
N ALA A 57 -7.68 -2.67 -8.72
CA ALA A 57 -7.45 -1.27 -8.37
C ALA A 57 -6.21 -1.15 -7.48
N VAL A 58 -5.42 -0.10 -7.69
CA VAL A 58 -4.35 0.33 -6.80
C VAL A 58 -4.70 1.70 -6.26
N VAL A 59 -4.61 1.86 -4.93
CA VAL A 59 -4.79 3.13 -4.24
C VAL A 59 -3.48 3.58 -3.61
N ASP A 60 -3.32 4.90 -3.41
CA ASP A 60 -2.23 5.43 -2.60
C ASP A 60 -2.47 5.14 -1.10
N ARG A 61 -1.53 5.53 -0.26
CA ARG A 61 -1.65 5.35 1.20
C ARG A 61 -2.84 6.09 1.84
N SER A 62 -3.41 7.07 1.15
CA SER A 62 -4.59 7.84 1.59
C SER A 62 -5.90 7.21 1.09
N GLY A 63 -5.82 6.13 0.33
CA GLY A 63 -6.96 5.43 -0.23
C GLY A 63 -7.52 6.05 -1.52
N VAL A 64 -6.76 6.94 -2.17
CA VAL A 64 -7.13 7.53 -3.46
C VAL A 64 -6.67 6.62 -4.60
N THR A 65 -7.58 6.30 -5.52
CA THR A 65 -7.29 5.40 -6.64
C THR A 65 -6.26 6.04 -7.59
N GLN A 66 -5.16 5.32 -7.81
CA GLN A 66 -4.06 5.68 -8.72
C GLN A 66 -4.20 5.01 -10.07
N ALA A 67 -4.58 3.74 -10.09
CA ALA A 67 -4.81 2.95 -11.30
C ALA A 67 -5.96 1.96 -11.08
N LEU A 68 -6.75 1.75 -12.12
CA LEU A 68 -7.85 0.78 -12.12
C LEU A 68 -8.00 0.19 -13.51
N LEU A 69 -8.10 -1.14 -13.58
CA LEU A 69 -8.38 -1.85 -14.81
C LEU A 69 -9.46 -2.90 -14.58
N ARG A 70 -10.45 -2.95 -15.46
CA ARG A 70 -11.48 -3.97 -15.46
C ARG A 70 -11.32 -4.85 -16.70
N ASP A 71 -11.31 -6.16 -16.53
CA ASP A 71 -11.34 -7.09 -17.67
C ASP A 71 -12.70 -7.08 -18.35
N ARG A 72 -12.72 -7.49 -19.64
CA ARG A 72 -13.87 -7.34 -20.56
C ARG A 72 -15.16 -7.96 -20.04
N PHE A 73 -15.09 -9.08 -19.36
CA PHE A 73 -16.25 -9.81 -18.84
C PHE A 73 -16.38 -9.79 -17.32
N ALA A 74 -15.53 -9.05 -16.62
CA ALA A 74 -15.70 -8.86 -15.18
C ALA A 74 -17.04 -8.15 -14.90
N GLY A 75 -17.71 -8.51 -13.81
CA GLY A 75 -18.99 -7.95 -13.43
C GLY A 75 -18.93 -6.42 -13.25
N ALA A 76 -20.02 -5.72 -13.51
CA ALA A 76 -20.08 -4.26 -13.43
C ALA A 76 -19.77 -3.70 -12.02
N HIS A 77 -19.97 -4.49 -10.97
CA HIS A 77 -19.66 -4.15 -9.57
C HIS A 77 -18.16 -4.25 -9.24
N THR A 78 -17.39 -5.05 -10.00
CA THR A 78 -16.02 -5.40 -9.63
C THR A 78 -15.06 -4.20 -9.55
N PRO A 79 -15.15 -3.13 -10.37
CA PRO A 79 -14.29 -1.96 -10.21
C PRO A 79 -14.45 -1.26 -8.86
N THR A 80 -15.69 -1.05 -8.43
CA THR A 80 -15.99 -0.44 -7.13
C THR A 80 -15.50 -1.33 -5.99
N VAL A 81 -15.82 -2.63 -6.04
CA VAL A 81 -15.41 -3.58 -4.99
C VAL A 81 -13.88 -3.70 -4.92
N ALA A 82 -13.17 -3.72 -6.05
CA ALA A 82 -11.70 -3.74 -6.06
C ALA A 82 -11.12 -2.48 -5.41
N ALA A 83 -11.64 -1.30 -5.76
CA ALA A 83 -11.21 -0.05 -5.14
C ALA A 83 -11.52 -0.01 -3.64
N ASP A 84 -12.66 -0.51 -3.21
CA ASP A 84 -13.06 -0.55 -1.80
C ASP A 84 -12.26 -1.58 -0.99
N LYS A 85 -11.88 -2.73 -1.59
CA LYS A 85 -10.93 -3.67 -0.97
C LYS A 85 -9.55 -3.03 -0.75
N ALA A 86 -9.01 -2.34 -1.76
CA ALA A 86 -7.75 -1.62 -1.65
C ALA A 86 -7.83 -0.52 -0.58
N TRP A 87 -8.89 0.29 -0.60
CA TRP A 87 -9.16 1.32 0.40
C TRP A 87 -9.26 0.73 1.81
N THR A 88 -9.98 -0.38 1.97
CA THR A 88 -10.12 -1.07 3.25
C THR A 88 -8.76 -1.53 3.79
N ALA A 89 -7.93 -2.13 2.93
CA ALA A 89 -6.61 -2.62 3.34
C ALA A 89 -5.71 -1.49 3.86
N VAL A 90 -5.62 -0.34 3.16
CA VAL A 90 -4.78 0.79 3.61
C VAL A 90 -5.36 1.49 4.83
N SER A 91 -6.69 1.66 4.91
CA SER A 91 -7.36 2.35 5.99
C SER A 91 -7.22 1.61 7.33
N PHE A 92 -7.34 0.29 7.30
CA PHE A 92 -7.24 -0.57 8.48
C PHE A 92 -5.85 -1.20 8.66
N ARG A 93 -4.92 -0.95 7.75
CA ARG A 93 -3.52 -1.41 7.78
C ARG A 93 -3.37 -2.92 7.91
N THR A 94 -4.25 -3.66 7.29
CA THR A 94 -4.27 -5.13 7.30
C THR A 94 -4.97 -5.68 6.06
N SER A 95 -4.80 -6.96 5.79
CA SER A 95 -5.47 -7.61 4.65
C SER A 95 -6.99 -7.64 4.83
N THR A 96 -7.72 -7.55 3.72
CA THR A 96 -9.18 -7.71 3.80
C THR A 96 -9.59 -9.14 4.14
N THR A 97 -8.73 -10.13 3.94
CA THR A 97 -8.92 -11.52 4.40
C THR A 97 -8.90 -11.61 5.92
N ASP A 98 -7.96 -10.93 6.60
CA ASP A 98 -7.91 -10.90 8.05
C ASP A 98 -9.08 -10.10 8.63
N LEU A 99 -9.44 -8.98 8.00
CA LEU A 99 -10.65 -8.22 8.36
C LEU A 99 -11.93 -9.05 8.17
N ALA A 100 -12.01 -9.87 7.13
CA ALA A 100 -13.14 -10.77 6.93
C ALA A 100 -13.33 -11.69 8.14
N ARG A 101 -12.24 -12.22 8.71
CA ARG A 101 -12.26 -13.09 9.90
C ARG A 101 -12.59 -12.30 11.16
N ALA A 102 -11.92 -11.16 11.37
CA ALA A 102 -12.04 -10.35 12.59
C ALA A 102 -13.42 -9.68 12.73
N THR A 103 -14.17 -9.52 11.64
CA THR A 103 -15.45 -8.82 11.60
C THR A 103 -16.66 -9.75 11.39
N GLN A 104 -16.50 -11.07 11.59
CA GLN A 104 -17.63 -11.99 11.53
C GLN A 104 -18.68 -11.64 12.59
N ALA A 105 -19.91 -12.07 12.35
CA ALA A 105 -20.99 -11.91 13.33
C ALA A 105 -20.57 -12.48 14.69
N GLY A 106 -20.80 -11.72 15.76
CA GLY A 106 -20.41 -12.08 17.12
C GLY A 106 -18.97 -11.71 17.49
N GLN A 107 -18.14 -11.25 16.56
CA GLN A 107 -16.81 -10.72 16.87
C GLN A 107 -16.90 -9.27 17.39
N PRO A 108 -16.00 -8.82 18.29
CA PRO A 108 -16.00 -7.45 18.81
C PRO A 108 -15.94 -6.37 17.70
N SER A 109 -15.26 -6.67 16.60
CA SER A 109 -15.10 -5.75 15.46
C SER A 109 -16.19 -5.86 14.41
N SER A 110 -17.27 -6.61 14.64
CA SER A 110 -18.34 -6.84 13.65
C SER A 110 -19.02 -5.54 13.16
N GLY A 111 -19.08 -4.50 14.03
CA GLY A 111 -19.60 -3.19 13.69
C GLY A 111 -18.83 -2.46 12.57
N LEU A 112 -17.59 -2.82 12.28
CA LEU A 112 -16.82 -2.24 11.17
C LEU A 112 -17.47 -2.48 9.81
N ARG A 113 -18.29 -3.52 9.66
CA ARG A 113 -19.05 -3.81 8.44
C ARG A 113 -20.08 -2.73 8.07
N SER A 114 -20.43 -1.86 9.03
CA SER A 114 -21.32 -0.70 8.78
C SER A 114 -20.57 0.56 8.34
N VAL A 115 -19.23 0.55 8.35
CA VAL A 115 -18.44 1.70 7.86
C VAL A 115 -18.56 1.77 6.33
N PRO A 116 -18.93 2.93 5.76
CA PRO A 116 -18.99 3.09 4.31
C PRO A 116 -17.68 2.66 3.62
N ARG A 117 -17.77 1.99 2.49
CA ARG A 117 -16.66 1.42 1.71
C ARG A 117 -15.96 0.21 2.36
N PHE A 118 -16.21 -0.10 3.63
CA PHE A 118 -15.60 -1.27 4.25
C PHE A 118 -15.95 -2.55 3.47
N THR A 119 -14.93 -3.27 3.02
CA THR A 119 -15.09 -4.52 2.27
C THR A 119 -14.25 -5.62 2.93
N GLY A 120 -14.84 -6.33 3.88
CA GLY A 120 -14.23 -7.47 4.58
C GLY A 120 -14.38 -8.76 3.79
N VAL A 121 -13.77 -8.82 2.60
CA VAL A 121 -13.69 -9.99 1.71
C VAL A 121 -12.29 -9.99 1.10
N GLY A 122 -11.61 -11.13 1.06
CA GLY A 122 -10.24 -11.26 0.56
C GLY A 122 -10.04 -10.64 -0.83
N GLY A 123 -8.82 -10.26 -1.13
CA GLY A 123 -8.40 -9.57 -2.36
C GLY A 123 -7.84 -8.17 -2.14
N GLY A 124 -7.89 -7.62 -0.92
CA GLY A 124 -7.29 -6.34 -0.56
C GLY A 124 -6.01 -6.52 0.25
N LEU A 125 -4.88 -6.01 -0.24
CA LEU A 125 -3.56 -6.14 0.37
C LEU A 125 -2.82 -4.79 0.36
N ASN A 126 -1.84 -4.62 1.26
CA ASN A 126 -1.01 -3.43 1.35
C ASN A 126 0.30 -3.58 0.57
N PHE A 127 0.76 -2.49 -0.04
CA PHE A 127 2.16 -2.32 -0.45
C PHE A 127 2.94 -1.72 0.71
N GLU A 128 4.09 -2.30 1.02
CA GLU A 128 4.98 -1.83 2.07
C GLU A 128 6.36 -1.53 1.51
N ALA A 129 6.96 -0.44 1.97
CA ALA A 129 8.33 -0.04 1.64
C ALA A 129 8.99 0.59 2.87
N GLY A 130 10.15 0.06 3.28
CA GLY A 130 10.87 0.57 4.45
C GLY A 130 10.03 0.55 5.74
N GLY A 131 9.22 -0.50 5.95
CA GLY A 131 8.38 -0.66 7.14
C GLY A 131 7.15 0.27 7.18
N SER A 132 6.81 0.92 6.07
CA SER A 132 5.63 1.79 5.96
C SER A 132 4.71 1.37 4.84
N ILE A 133 3.40 1.49 5.04
CA ILE A 133 2.42 1.30 3.98
C ILE A 133 2.50 2.49 3.02
N VAL A 134 2.71 2.21 1.73
CA VAL A 134 2.83 3.19 0.65
C VAL A 134 1.64 3.20 -0.30
N GLY A 135 0.75 2.23 -0.17
CA GLY A 135 -0.47 2.09 -0.96
C GLY A 135 -1.15 0.74 -0.72
N GLY A 136 -2.19 0.44 -1.49
CA GLY A 136 -2.90 -0.83 -1.44
C GLY A 136 -3.37 -1.29 -2.80
N ILE A 137 -3.55 -2.59 -2.95
CA ILE A 137 -4.13 -3.22 -4.14
C ILE A 137 -5.41 -3.95 -3.75
N GLY A 138 -6.40 -3.91 -4.62
CA GLY A 138 -7.63 -4.67 -4.49
C GLY A 138 -7.98 -5.39 -5.78
N VAL A 139 -8.40 -6.64 -5.65
CA VAL A 139 -8.86 -7.48 -6.76
C VAL A 139 -10.27 -7.96 -6.46
N SER A 140 -11.12 -7.97 -7.47
CA SER A 140 -12.49 -8.45 -7.35
C SER A 140 -12.96 -9.08 -8.63
N GLY A 141 -13.59 -10.26 -8.53
CA GLY A 141 -14.20 -10.98 -9.65
C GLY A 141 -13.78 -12.45 -9.77
N ALA A 142 -12.77 -12.89 -9.04
CA ALA A 142 -12.45 -14.31 -8.94
C ALA A 142 -13.51 -15.05 -8.07
N PRO A 143 -13.56 -16.40 -8.13
CA PRO A 143 -14.59 -17.18 -7.45
C PRO A 143 -14.56 -17.09 -5.92
N SER A 144 -13.44 -16.68 -5.33
CA SER A 144 -13.26 -16.54 -3.88
C SER A 144 -12.32 -15.41 -3.53
N GLY A 145 -12.38 -14.95 -2.27
CA GLY A 145 -11.43 -13.97 -1.76
C GLY A 145 -9.98 -14.47 -1.79
N ASP A 146 -9.75 -15.77 -1.60
CA ASP A 146 -8.41 -16.35 -1.67
C ASP A 146 -7.85 -16.32 -3.11
N ALA A 147 -8.71 -16.51 -4.11
CA ALA A 147 -8.32 -16.38 -5.51
C ALA A 147 -8.02 -14.92 -5.88
N ASP A 148 -8.81 -13.96 -5.40
CA ASP A 148 -8.52 -12.53 -5.52
C ASP A 148 -7.20 -12.17 -4.82
N ASP A 149 -6.93 -12.71 -3.61
CA ASP A 149 -5.66 -12.52 -2.88
C ASP A 149 -4.46 -13.04 -3.67
N SER A 150 -4.60 -14.18 -4.35
CA SER A 150 -3.54 -14.75 -5.21
C SER A 150 -3.13 -13.78 -6.31
N CYS A 151 -4.11 -13.18 -6.98
CA CYS A 151 -3.87 -12.17 -8.01
C CYS A 151 -3.26 -10.89 -7.42
N ALA A 152 -3.76 -10.41 -6.28
CA ALA A 152 -3.23 -9.23 -5.60
C ALA A 152 -1.76 -9.40 -5.20
N LYS A 153 -1.39 -10.59 -4.69
CA LYS A 153 0.00 -10.96 -4.38
C LYS A 153 0.92 -10.89 -5.59
N ALA A 154 0.44 -11.28 -6.77
CA ALA A 154 1.23 -11.14 -8.00
C ALA A 154 1.49 -9.67 -8.36
N GLY A 155 0.51 -8.78 -8.12
CA GLY A 155 0.69 -7.34 -8.27
C GLY A 155 1.75 -6.78 -7.33
N ILE A 156 1.75 -7.20 -6.05
CA ILE A 156 2.76 -6.80 -5.07
C ILE A 156 4.14 -7.35 -5.47
N ALA A 157 4.21 -8.63 -5.85
CA ALA A 157 5.47 -9.27 -6.24
C ALA A 157 6.14 -8.57 -7.43
N ALA A 158 5.37 -8.00 -8.35
CA ALA A 158 5.90 -7.26 -9.50
C ALA A 158 6.65 -5.97 -9.11
N LEU A 159 6.43 -5.45 -7.89
CA LEU A 159 7.09 -4.25 -7.38
C LEU A 159 8.15 -4.55 -6.31
N ARG A 160 8.43 -5.82 -6.00
CA ARG A 160 9.30 -6.17 -4.87
C ARG A 160 10.64 -5.44 -4.94
N ASP A 161 11.34 -5.54 -6.05
CA ASP A 161 12.67 -4.93 -6.20
C ASP A 161 12.60 -3.38 -6.18
N ASP A 162 11.48 -2.80 -6.60
CA ASP A 162 11.26 -1.34 -6.61
C ASP A 162 10.92 -0.80 -5.20
N LEU A 163 10.44 -1.66 -4.28
CA LEU A 163 10.01 -1.28 -2.93
C LEU A 163 11.05 -1.54 -1.85
N GLU A 164 12.07 -2.37 -2.13
CA GLU A 164 13.15 -2.72 -1.18
C GLU A 164 14.26 -1.65 -1.07
N LEU A 165 14.12 -0.50 -1.73
CA LEU A 165 15.10 0.61 -1.76
C LEU A 165 14.98 1.54 -0.55
#